data_0af6c32a4adf323e55a046897f6f4e0c
#
_entry.id   0af6c32a4adf323e55a046897f6f4e0c
#
_cell.length_a   1.000
_cell.length_b   1.000
_cell.length_c   1.000
_cell.angle_alpha   90.00
_cell.angle_beta   90.00
_cell.angle_gamma   90.00
#
_symmetry.space_group_name_H-M   'P 1'
#
loop_
_entity.id
_entity.type
_entity.pdbx_description
1 polymer ?
#
loop_
_entity_poly.entity_id
_entity_poly.type
_entity_poly.pdbx_seq_one_letter_code
_entity_poly.pdbx_strand_id
1 'polypeptide(L)'
;MSALAKNYNRRKISFKNGKGSFLYSTNGKKYLDFIQGIAVNSLGHANPHLIKAINKQSKKLWHVSNAFIIPEGEKLAQRLAKKTFADFIIFQNSGAEATEAAIKAARRYFYSIGQPKKNRILCVKDSFHGRTLATIYASGSKKMTEGFGPKVDGFDHFEFGNHKSLKK
;
A
#
# COMPACT_ATOMS: atom_id res chain seq x y z
N MET A 1 -18.45 -13.36 -22.09
CA MET A 1 -17.01 -13.52 -21.71
C MET A 1 -16.60 -12.33 -20.86
N SER A 2 -15.68 -12.49 -19.90
CA SER A 2 -15.17 -11.35 -19.13
C SER A 2 -14.16 -10.54 -19.96
N ALA A 3 -14.28 -9.22 -19.97
CA ALA A 3 -13.32 -8.29 -20.57
C ALA A 3 -12.11 -8.00 -19.64
N LEU A 4 -12.11 -8.51 -18.41
CA LEU A 4 -11.00 -8.34 -17.48
C LEU A 4 -9.83 -9.23 -17.86
N ALA A 5 -8.62 -8.67 -17.81
CA ALA A 5 -7.37 -9.42 -18.04
C ALA A 5 -7.26 -10.62 -17.08
N LYS A 6 -6.71 -11.72 -17.59
CA LYS A 6 -6.53 -12.98 -16.85
C LYS A 6 -5.24 -12.99 -16.01
N ASN A 7 -4.92 -11.88 -15.37
CA ASN A 7 -3.75 -11.71 -14.51
C ASN A 7 -3.89 -12.25 -13.09
N TYR A 8 -5.10 -12.73 -12.73
CA TYR A 8 -5.40 -13.39 -11.45
C TYR A 8 -6.16 -14.69 -11.66
N ASN A 9 -5.85 -15.71 -10.86
CA ASN A 9 -6.64 -16.94 -10.80
C ASN A 9 -7.87 -16.71 -9.88
N ARG A 10 -8.92 -16.10 -10.46
CA ARG A 10 -10.13 -15.73 -9.72
C ARG A 10 -10.96 -16.96 -9.37
N ARG A 11 -11.41 -17.04 -8.12
CA ARG A 11 -12.40 -18.03 -7.70
C ARG A 11 -13.74 -17.77 -8.43
N LYS A 12 -14.47 -18.85 -8.75
CA LYS A 12 -15.80 -18.77 -9.40
C LYS A 12 -16.91 -18.42 -8.39
N ILE A 13 -16.70 -17.41 -7.57
CA ILE A 13 -17.65 -16.91 -6.58
C ILE A 13 -17.80 -15.41 -6.83
N SER A 14 -19.06 -14.94 -6.91
CA SER A 14 -19.40 -13.53 -7.02
C SER A 14 -20.10 -13.06 -5.75
N PHE A 15 -19.68 -11.94 -5.19
CA PHE A 15 -20.32 -11.32 -4.03
C PHE A 15 -21.11 -10.09 -4.48
N LYS A 16 -22.32 -9.93 -3.91
CA LYS A 16 -23.18 -8.77 -4.19
C LYS A 16 -23.14 -7.70 -3.10
N ASN A 17 -22.92 -8.10 -1.83
CA ASN A 17 -22.82 -7.18 -0.70
C ASN A 17 -22.02 -7.82 0.45
N GLY A 18 -21.74 -7.00 1.46
CA GLY A 18 -21.13 -7.43 2.71
C GLY A 18 -21.68 -6.64 3.89
N LYS A 19 -21.68 -7.25 5.09
CA LYS A 19 -22.08 -6.58 6.33
C LYS A 19 -21.23 -7.11 7.49
N GLY A 20 -20.54 -6.23 8.19
CA GLY A 20 -19.61 -6.61 9.25
C GLY A 20 -18.54 -7.58 8.71
N SER A 21 -18.37 -8.72 9.35
CA SER A 21 -17.41 -9.76 8.93
C SER A 21 -17.97 -10.76 7.89
N PHE A 22 -19.11 -10.46 7.26
CA PHE A 22 -19.75 -11.40 6.34
C PHE A 22 -19.90 -10.85 4.94
N LEU A 23 -19.70 -11.75 3.95
CA LEU A 23 -19.98 -11.52 2.54
C LEU A 23 -21.19 -12.36 2.10
N TYR A 24 -21.96 -11.83 1.18
CA TYR A 24 -23.14 -12.49 0.61
C TYR A 24 -22.95 -12.62 -0.91
N SER A 25 -22.92 -13.85 -1.39
CA SER A 25 -22.77 -14.14 -2.80
C SER A 25 -24.04 -13.86 -3.59
N THR A 26 -23.89 -13.78 -4.90
CA THR A 26 -25.02 -13.58 -5.83
C THR A 26 -26.04 -14.71 -5.81
N ASN A 27 -25.64 -15.93 -5.41
CA ASN A 27 -26.52 -17.09 -5.23
C ASN A 27 -27.07 -17.22 -3.80
N GLY A 28 -26.97 -16.19 -2.96
CA GLY A 28 -27.58 -16.14 -1.63
C GLY A 28 -26.77 -16.76 -0.50
N LYS A 29 -25.62 -17.38 -0.78
CA LYS A 29 -24.78 -17.98 0.28
C LYS A 29 -24.06 -16.91 1.10
N LYS A 30 -24.00 -17.14 2.42
CA LYS A 30 -23.26 -16.30 3.38
C LYS A 30 -21.88 -16.90 3.65
N TYR A 31 -20.86 -16.06 3.67
CA TYR A 31 -19.45 -16.43 3.94
C TYR A 31 -18.90 -15.55 5.04
N LEU A 32 -18.16 -16.14 5.96
CA LEU A 32 -17.35 -15.42 6.93
C LEU A 32 -16.06 -14.96 6.23
N ASP A 33 -15.81 -13.66 6.25
CA ASP A 33 -14.67 -13.06 5.53
C ASP A 33 -13.48 -12.82 6.46
N PHE A 34 -12.56 -13.79 6.51
CA PHE A 34 -11.27 -13.66 7.18
C PHE A 34 -10.19 -12.99 6.32
N ILE A 35 -10.44 -12.73 5.03
CA ILE A 35 -9.47 -12.13 4.12
C ILE A 35 -9.57 -10.61 4.13
N GLN A 36 -10.78 -10.07 4.22
CA GLN A 36 -11.08 -8.64 4.30
C GLN A 36 -10.37 -7.80 3.21
N GLY A 37 -10.29 -8.32 1.98
CA GLY A 37 -9.54 -7.68 0.90
C GLY A 37 -8.03 -7.62 1.17
N ILE A 38 -7.47 -8.62 1.86
CA ILE A 38 -6.10 -8.67 2.37
C ILE A 38 -5.87 -7.58 3.43
N ALA A 39 -6.67 -7.67 4.52
CA ALA A 39 -6.67 -6.80 5.69
C ALA A 39 -6.99 -5.31 5.44
N VAL A 40 -7.66 -4.98 4.33
CA VAL A 40 -8.08 -3.61 4.02
C VAL A 40 -9.36 -3.21 4.76
N ASN A 41 -10.32 -4.14 4.89
CA ASN A 41 -11.63 -3.92 5.52
C ASN A 41 -11.64 -4.23 7.03
N SER A 42 -10.65 -3.78 7.78
CA SER A 42 -10.48 -4.10 9.20
C SER A 42 -11.67 -3.68 10.09
N LEU A 43 -12.47 -2.68 9.69
CA LEU A 43 -13.69 -2.25 10.37
C LEU A 43 -14.94 -3.01 9.89
N GLY A 44 -14.79 -3.98 9.00
CA GLY A 44 -15.89 -4.76 8.41
C GLY A 44 -16.60 -4.06 7.25
N HIS A 45 -17.36 -4.85 6.51
CA HIS A 45 -18.15 -4.38 5.37
C HIS A 45 -19.31 -3.49 5.80
N ALA A 46 -19.57 -2.43 5.03
CA ALA A 46 -20.68 -1.51 5.24
C ALA A 46 -20.75 -0.93 6.66
N ASN A 47 -19.59 -0.56 7.22
CA ASN A 47 -19.53 0.07 8.54
C ASN A 47 -20.35 1.38 8.55
N PRO A 48 -21.35 1.53 9.44
CA PRO A 48 -22.27 2.68 9.40
C PRO A 48 -21.57 4.02 9.62
N HIS A 49 -20.52 4.06 10.45
CA HIS A 49 -19.74 5.28 10.71
C HIS A 49 -19.01 5.74 9.44
N LEU A 50 -18.37 4.80 8.72
CA LEU A 50 -17.67 5.11 7.48
C LEU A 50 -18.64 5.54 6.38
N ILE A 51 -19.79 4.87 6.24
CA ILE A 51 -20.84 5.27 5.29
C ILE A 51 -21.31 6.70 5.56
N LYS A 52 -21.58 7.02 6.83
CA LYS A 52 -21.98 8.39 7.24
C LYS A 52 -20.90 9.42 6.90
N ALA A 53 -19.63 9.10 7.16
CA ALA A 53 -18.51 10.00 6.87
C ALA A 53 -18.36 10.25 5.36
N ILE A 54 -18.41 9.19 4.52
CA ILE A 54 -18.34 9.31 3.06
C ILE A 54 -19.53 10.12 2.52
N ASN A 55 -20.77 9.82 2.96
CA ASN A 55 -21.96 10.53 2.53
C ASN A 55 -21.91 12.03 2.91
N LYS A 56 -21.32 12.36 4.05
CA LYS A 56 -21.12 13.76 4.45
C LYS A 56 -20.08 14.45 3.58
N GLN A 57 -18.94 13.80 3.32
CA GLN A 57 -17.83 14.38 2.57
C GLN A 57 -18.14 14.48 1.07
N SER A 58 -18.82 13.49 0.50
CA SER A 58 -19.17 13.46 -0.92
C SER A 58 -20.06 14.63 -1.38
N LYS A 59 -20.80 15.25 -0.45
CA LYS A 59 -21.64 16.44 -0.68
C LYS A 59 -20.88 17.76 -0.56
N LYS A 60 -19.57 17.74 -0.29
CA LYS A 60 -18.76 18.94 -0.08
C LYS A 60 -17.68 19.06 -1.16
N LEU A 61 -16.58 18.38 -0.95
CA LEU A 61 -15.37 18.48 -1.76
C LEU A 61 -14.84 17.09 -2.05
N TRP A 62 -14.64 16.77 -3.32
CA TRP A 62 -14.10 15.49 -3.75
C TRP A 62 -12.59 15.51 -3.89
N HIS A 63 -12.06 16.55 -4.56
CA HIS A 63 -10.64 16.69 -4.80
C HIS A 63 -10.26 18.14 -5.08
N VAL A 64 -9.10 18.53 -4.59
CA VAL A 64 -8.35 19.71 -5.02
C VAL A 64 -6.87 19.36 -5.14
N SER A 65 -6.13 20.14 -5.94
CA SER A 65 -4.70 19.95 -6.07
C SER A 65 -3.98 20.11 -4.72
N ASN A 66 -2.84 19.39 -4.56
CA ASN A 66 -1.92 19.58 -3.43
C ASN A 66 -1.33 21.00 -3.33
N ALA A 67 -1.60 21.86 -4.30
CA ALA A 67 -1.30 23.31 -4.22
C ALA A 67 -2.21 24.04 -3.22
N PHE A 68 -3.27 23.41 -2.73
CA PHE A 68 -4.21 23.99 -1.78
C PHE A 68 -4.21 23.22 -0.46
N ILE A 69 -4.51 23.93 0.63
CA ILE A 69 -4.64 23.34 1.97
C ILE A 69 -5.97 22.57 2.04
N ILE A 70 -5.92 21.32 2.47
CA ILE A 70 -7.07 20.47 2.73
C ILE A 70 -7.18 20.29 4.26
N PRO A 71 -8.11 20.96 4.94
CA PRO A 71 -8.17 20.94 6.40
C PRO A 71 -8.33 19.55 7.02
N GLU A 72 -9.05 18.65 6.37
CA GLU A 72 -9.22 17.26 6.81
C GLU A 72 -7.91 16.49 6.74
N GLY A 73 -7.10 16.72 5.69
CA GLY A 73 -5.75 16.15 5.54
C GLY A 73 -4.81 16.63 6.64
N GLU A 74 -4.79 17.94 6.91
CA GLU A 74 -3.99 18.54 7.99
C GLU A 74 -4.35 17.94 9.37
N LYS A 75 -5.63 17.83 9.69
CA LYS A 75 -6.10 17.21 10.94
C LYS A 75 -5.66 15.76 11.08
N LEU A 76 -5.74 14.99 9.97
CA LEU A 76 -5.29 13.60 9.96
C LEU A 76 -3.78 13.49 10.14
N ALA A 77 -3.00 14.32 9.43
CA ALA A 77 -1.54 14.37 9.56
C ALA A 77 -1.11 14.69 10.99
N GLN A 78 -1.68 15.72 11.61
CA GLN A 78 -1.42 16.08 13.01
C GLN A 78 -1.76 14.94 13.98
N ARG A 79 -2.88 14.24 13.74
CA ARG A 79 -3.27 13.10 14.58
C ARG A 79 -2.31 11.92 14.45
N LEU A 80 -1.82 11.65 13.25
CA LEU A 80 -0.83 10.59 13.00
C LEU A 80 0.53 10.95 13.61
N ALA A 81 1.03 12.16 13.41
CA ALA A 81 2.28 12.63 14.00
C ALA A 81 2.25 12.52 15.54
N LYS A 82 1.15 12.92 16.20
CA LYS A 82 1.00 12.78 17.66
C LYS A 82 0.97 11.33 18.17
N LYS A 83 0.70 10.35 17.32
CA LYS A 83 0.54 8.92 17.68
C LYS A 83 1.66 8.03 17.18
N THR A 84 2.61 8.58 16.45
CA THR A 84 3.75 7.85 15.87
C THR A 84 5.03 8.60 16.16
N PHE A 85 6.15 8.10 15.69
CA PHE A 85 7.46 8.76 15.75
C PHE A 85 7.66 9.82 14.63
N ALA A 86 6.71 9.96 13.71
CA ALA A 86 6.87 10.81 12.54
C ALA A 86 6.60 12.29 12.87
N ASP A 87 7.48 13.17 12.41
CA ASP A 87 7.27 14.63 12.46
C ASP A 87 6.39 15.11 11.32
N PHE A 88 6.49 14.46 10.14
CA PHE A 88 5.76 14.81 8.93
C PHE A 88 5.10 13.58 8.30
N ILE A 89 3.95 13.81 7.68
CA ILE A 89 3.16 12.76 7.01
C ILE A 89 3.01 13.11 5.54
N ILE A 90 3.24 12.12 4.67
CA ILE A 90 2.97 12.21 3.23
C ILE A 90 1.85 11.23 2.91
N PHE A 91 0.75 11.72 2.34
CA PHE A 91 -0.35 10.88 1.87
C PHE A 91 -0.13 10.48 0.41
N GLN A 92 -0.42 9.21 0.11
CA GLN A 92 -0.37 8.64 -1.23
C GLN A 92 -1.65 7.85 -1.51
N ASN A 93 -1.91 7.51 -2.79
CA ASN A 93 -3.14 6.80 -3.17
C ASN A 93 -3.07 5.30 -2.91
N SER A 94 -1.87 4.73 -2.77
CA SER A 94 -1.66 3.29 -2.56
C SER A 94 -0.41 3.01 -1.74
N GLY A 95 -0.32 1.79 -1.18
CA GLY A 95 0.89 1.33 -0.49
C GLY A 95 2.12 1.28 -1.40
N ALA A 96 1.93 0.95 -2.69
CA ALA A 96 3.02 0.98 -3.67
C ALA A 96 3.57 2.40 -3.85
N GLU A 97 2.70 3.41 -3.99
CA GLU A 97 3.12 4.81 -4.09
C GLU A 97 3.78 5.32 -2.80
N ALA A 98 3.29 4.89 -1.63
CA ALA A 98 3.92 5.22 -0.36
C ALA A 98 5.34 4.63 -0.26
N THR A 99 5.55 3.39 -0.71
CA THR A 99 6.89 2.77 -0.79
C THR A 99 7.79 3.50 -1.79
N GLU A 100 7.28 3.85 -2.96
CA GLU A 100 8.03 4.66 -3.94
C GLU A 100 8.42 6.04 -3.37
N ALA A 101 7.52 6.69 -2.65
CA ALA A 101 7.79 7.96 -1.97
C ALA A 101 8.89 7.79 -0.90
N ALA A 102 8.87 6.72 -0.11
CA ALA A 102 9.89 6.43 0.89
C ALA A 102 11.28 6.19 0.26
N ILE A 103 11.35 5.38 -0.82
CA ILE A 103 12.60 5.16 -1.57
C ILE A 103 13.16 6.48 -2.11
N LYS A 104 12.31 7.29 -2.73
CA LYS A 104 12.69 8.60 -3.28
C LYS A 104 13.14 9.56 -2.18
N ALA A 105 12.43 9.62 -1.06
CA ALA A 105 12.77 10.48 0.07
C ALA A 105 14.13 10.12 0.67
N ALA A 106 14.40 8.82 0.91
CA ALA A 106 15.67 8.35 1.41
C ALA A 106 16.84 8.73 0.48
N ARG A 107 16.70 8.48 -0.82
CA ARG A 107 17.73 8.82 -1.81
C ARG A 107 17.93 10.32 -1.91
N ARG A 108 16.86 11.12 -1.93
CA ARG A 108 16.92 12.59 -2.00
C ARG A 108 17.55 13.20 -0.76
N TYR A 109 17.25 12.66 0.42
CA TYR A 109 17.86 13.10 1.68
C TYR A 109 19.39 12.98 1.63
N PHE A 110 19.90 11.79 1.33
CA PHE A 110 21.36 11.59 1.26
C PHE A 110 22.03 12.42 0.15
N TYR A 111 21.36 12.61 -0.97
CA TYR A 111 21.85 13.53 -2.00
C TYR A 111 21.96 14.95 -1.46
N SER A 112 20.93 15.46 -0.76
CA SER A 112 20.88 16.85 -0.28
C SER A 112 21.91 17.17 0.80
N ILE A 113 22.35 16.17 1.56
CA ILE A 113 23.42 16.33 2.58
C ILE A 113 24.84 15.97 2.04
N GLY A 114 25.03 15.94 0.72
CA GLY A 114 26.32 15.69 0.09
C GLY A 114 26.80 14.23 0.12
N GLN A 115 25.91 13.27 0.33
CA GLN A 115 26.22 11.83 0.37
C GLN A 115 25.49 11.03 -0.76
N PRO A 116 25.63 11.41 -2.05
CA PRO A 116 24.85 10.81 -3.14
C PRO A 116 25.14 9.32 -3.37
N LYS A 117 26.27 8.80 -2.87
CA LYS A 117 26.61 7.38 -2.94
C LYS A 117 25.76 6.52 -2.00
N LYS A 118 25.12 7.09 -0.97
CA LYS A 118 24.16 6.39 -0.09
C LYS A 118 22.78 6.33 -0.72
N ASN A 119 22.65 5.59 -1.81
CA ASN A 119 21.42 5.49 -2.62
C ASN A 119 20.83 4.07 -2.69
N ARG A 120 21.46 3.11 -2.01
CA ARG A 120 20.97 1.74 -1.94
C ARG A 120 20.02 1.55 -0.75
N ILE A 121 19.01 0.74 -0.94
CA ILE A 121 17.98 0.43 0.06
C ILE A 121 18.11 -1.05 0.42
N LEU A 122 18.30 -1.33 1.70
CA LEU A 122 18.33 -2.70 2.21
C LEU A 122 16.92 -3.17 2.53
N CYS A 123 16.51 -4.29 1.93
CA CYS A 123 15.17 -4.84 2.02
C CYS A 123 15.20 -6.29 2.52
N VAL A 124 14.10 -6.70 3.17
CA VAL A 124 13.91 -8.12 3.51
C VAL A 124 13.58 -8.90 2.25
N LYS A 125 14.29 -9.99 2.00
CA LYS A 125 14.04 -10.88 0.88
C LYS A 125 12.61 -11.46 0.93
N ASP A 126 11.97 -11.59 -0.24
CA ASP A 126 10.60 -12.09 -0.41
C ASP A 126 9.51 -11.29 0.32
N SER A 127 9.82 -10.05 0.72
CA SER A 127 8.85 -9.12 1.30
C SER A 127 7.93 -8.52 0.23
N PHE A 128 6.79 -7.95 0.64
CA PHE A 128 5.86 -7.28 -0.26
C PHE A 128 5.91 -5.76 -0.08
N HIS A 129 6.27 -5.06 -1.14
CA HIS A 129 6.38 -3.59 -1.17
C HIS A 129 5.45 -2.92 -2.20
N GLY A 130 4.72 -3.69 -3.00
CA GLY A 130 3.86 -3.20 -4.08
C GLY A 130 4.10 -3.92 -5.40
N ARG A 131 3.56 -3.35 -6.48
CA ARG A 131 3.60 -3.96 -7.83
C ARG A 131 4.17 -3.01 -8.90
N THR A 132 4.76 -1.88 -8.52
CA THR A 132 5.56 -1.04 -9.44
C THR A 132 6.93 -1.69 -9.68
N LEU A 133 7.64 -1.26 -10.73
CA LEU A 133 8.95 -1.83 -11.04
C LEU A 133 9.92 -1.73 -9.87
N ALA A 134 10.07 -0.56 -9.23
CA ALA A 134 10.96 -0.43 -8.08
C ALA A 134 10.51 -1.31 -6.91
N THR A 135 9.22 -1.38 -6.59
CA THR A 135 8.72 -2.16 -5.45
C THR A 135 8.84 -3.67 -5.63
N ILE A 136 8.71 -4.20 -6.87
CA ILE A 136 8.94 -5.63 -7.12
C ILE A 136 10.43 -6.00 -7.03
N TYR A 137 11.33 -5.09 -7.44
CA TYR A 137 12.77 -5.31 -7.25
C TYR A 137 13.21 -5.14 -5.80
N ALA A 138 12.57 -4.23 -5.04
CA ALA A 138 12.76 -4.11 -3.60
C ALA A 138 12.35 -5.39 -2.84
N SER A 139 11.41 -6.19 -3.35
CA SER A 139 10.99 -7.45 -2.71
C SER A 139 12.07 -8.54 -2.73
N GLY A 140 13.01 -8.52 -3.67
CA GLY A 140 14.00 -9.59 -3.87
C GLY A 140 13.41 -10.94 -4.30
N SER A 141 12.13 -10.98 -4.68
CA SER A 141 11.44 -12.20 -5.09
C SER A 141 11.55 -12.44 -6.59
N LYS A 142 12.20 -13.55 -6.99
CA LYS A 142 12.32 -13.93 -8.39
C LYS A 142 10.94 -14.07 -9.04
N LYS A 143 9.97 -14.65 -8.34
CA LYS A 143 8.59 -14.81 -8.82
C LYS A 143 7.91 -13.48 -9.18
N MET A 144 8.27 -12.39 -8.50
CA MET A 144 7.70 -11.07 -8.77
C MET A 144 8.43 -10.31 -9.88
N THR A 145 9.72 -10.61 -10.12
CA THR A 145 10.56 -9.85 -11.06
C THR A 145 10.75 -10.54 -12.40
N GLU A 146 10.44 -11.83 -12.50
CA GLU A 146 10.61 -12.61 -13.73
C GLU A 146 9.77 -12.03 -14.89
N GLY A 147 10.42 -11.75 -16.02
CA GLY A 147 9.81 -11.16 -17.21
C GLY A 147 9.64 -9.63 -17.17
N PHE A 148 10.01 -8.95 -16.09
CA PHE A 148 9.87 -7.49 -15.93
C PHE A 148 11.20 -6.72 -15.98
N GLY A 149 12.19 -7.24 -16.74
CA GLY A 149 13.44 -6.52 -16.98
C GLY A 149 13.30 -5.25 -17.83
N PRO A 150 14.33 -4.39 -17.88
CA PRO A 150 15.61 -4.51 -17.18
C PRO A 150 15.49 -4.31 -15.66
N LYS A 151 16.47 -4.84 -14.90
CA LYS A 151 16.49 -4.74 -13.43
C LYS A 151 16.56 -3.28 -12.97
N VAL A 152 15.68 -2.93 -12.04
CA VAL A 152 15.80 -1.67 -11.28
C VAL A 152 16.83 -1.88 -10.16
N ASP A 153 17.97 -1.21 -10.25
CA ASP A 153 19.06 -1.33 -9.29
C ASP A 153 18.88 -0.45 -8.05
N GLY A 154 19.77 -0.65 -7.07
CA GLY A 154 19.80 0.09 -5.81
C GLY A 154 19.08 -0.60 -4.67
N PHE A 155 18.82 -1.92 -4.76
CA PHE A 155 18.25 -2.74 -3.69
C PHE A 155 19.20 -3.87 -3.32
N ASP A 156 19.44 -4.02 -2.02
CA ASP A 156 20.14 -5.14 -1.40
C ASP A 156 19.16 -5.93 -0.54
N HIS A 157 19.41 -7.22 -0.35
CA HIS A 157 18.46 -8.08 0.32
C HIS A 157 19.11 -8.90 1.42
N PHE A 158 18.39 -9.08 2.53
CA PHE A 158 18.76 -9.98 3.61
C PHE A 158 17.59 -10.88 4.01
N GLU A 159 17.88 -12.00 4.64
CA GLU A 159 16.87 -12.94 5.12
C GLU A 159 16.28 -12.47 6.44
N PHE A 160 14.96 -12.48 6.58
CA PHE A 160 14.28 -12.09 7.81
C PHE A 160 14.76 -12.92 9.01
N GLY A 161 15.09 -12.26 10.12
CA GLY A 161 15.60 -12.92 11.33
C GLY A 161 17.06 -13.41 11.26
N ASN A 162 17.74 -13.26 10.12
CA ASN A 162 19.14 -13.67 9.95
C ASN A 162 20.10 -12.50 10.11
N HIS A 163 20.58 -12.26 11.34
CA HIS A 163 21.52 -11.18 11.64
C HIS A 163 22.89 -11.31 10.91
N LYS A 164 23.31 -12.54 10.53
CA LYS A 164 24.53 -12.73 9.75
C LYS A 164 24.37 -12.22 8.31
N SER A 165 23.19 -12.44 7.70
CA SER A 165 22.90 -11.91 6.35
C SER A 165 22.73 -10.39 6.35
N LEU A 166 22.30 -9.80 7.46
CA LEU A 166 22.17 -8.36 7.62
C LEU A 166 23.52 -7.63 7.73
N LYS A 167 24.55 -8.30 8.23
CA LYS A 167 25.91 -7.74 8.43
C LYS A 167 26.83 -7.86 7.19
N LYS A 168 26.40 -8.59 6.16
CA LYS A 168 27.11 -8.71 4.88
C LYS A 168 26.80 -7.53 3.96
#